data_5dcbf01dcf0e3dbc6582fe7e06fb34b5
#
_entry.id   5dcbf01dcf0e3dbc6582fe7e06fb34b5
#
_cell.length_a   1.000
_cell.length_b   1.000
_cell.length_c   1.000
_cell.angle_alpha   90.00
_cell.angle_beta   90.00
_cell.angle_gamma   90.00
#
_symmetry.space_group_name_H-M   'P 1'
#
loop_
_entity.id
_entity.type
_entity.pdbx_description
1 polymer ?
#
loop_
_entity_poly.entity_id
_entity_poly.type
_entity_poly.pdbx_seq_one_letter_code
_entity_poly.pdbx_strand_id
1 'polypeptide(L)'
;GAPPDQLEQTTLGVVDMNLPTQGALDKYEKAFATVMTPYAFKDYADAHRVLDGPFQQWVTPLIEKKGLVMLSTWEYGFRNVTNSKRPINTPADMKGLKIRTPPEIQIVAAMEAAGASVTQIAFTELAAALNQGVVDGQENPIGVIYHQKLYEMQKHLALTRHVYNSMTHVISASSWKKLTPAQQTIVREESRSAALLMRKLVADQEASDLKAIAASGVQVTQPDTESFRALMQPAYVRVAAYAGKDNMDAFLKLLK
;
A
#
# COMPACT_ATOMS: atom_id res chain seq x y z
N GLY A 1 18.17 0.09 -3.05
CA GLY A 1 17.91 0.97 -1.90
C GLY A 1 16.50 0.77 -1.34
N ALA A 2 16.21 1.35 -0.17
CA ALA A 2 14.86 1.35 0.38
C ALA A 2 13.90 2.19 -0.50
N PRO A 3 12.57 1.90 -0.49
CA PRO A 3 11.63 2.61 -1.34
C PRO A 3 11.67 4.15 -1.23
N PRO A 4 11.82 4.76 -0.04
CA PRO A 4 11.97 6.22 0.07
C PRO A 4 13.20 6.77 -0.66
N ASP A 5 14.35 6.07 -0.58
CA ASP A 5 15.60 6.50 -1.22
C ASP A 5 15.48 6.46 -2.74
N GLN A 6 14.83 5.41 -3.27
CA GLN A 6 14.57 5.28 -4.71
C GLN A 6 13.67 6.41 -5.21
N LEU A 7 12.65 6.80 -4.44
CA LEU A 7 11.76 7.89 -4.83
C LEU A 7 12.50 9.25 -4.80
N GLU A 8 13.35 9.47 -3.81
CA GLU A 8 14.19 10.68 -3.77
C GLU A 8 15.12 10.75 -4.99
N GLN A 9 15.80 9.65 -5.33
CA GLN A 9 16.63 9.56 -6.53
C GLN A 9 15.85 9.86 -7.81
N THR A 10 14.58 9.41 -7.87
CA THR A 10 13.72 9.71 -9.01
C THR A 10 13.35 11.19 -9.07
N THR A 11 13.03 11.79 -7.94
CA THR A 11 12.73 13.23 -7.86
C THR A 11 13.93 14.09 -8.29
N LEU A 12 15.14 13.65 -7.93
CA LEU A 12 16.39 14.30 -8.34
C LEU A 12 16.82 13.98 -9.79
N GLY A 13 16.15 13.06 -10.47
CA GLY A 13 16.47 12.65 -11.85
C GLY A 13 17.69 11.74 -11.98
N VAL A 14 18.15 11.13 -10.89
CA VAL A 14 19.19 10.09 -10.87
C VAL A 14 18.61 8.76 -11.38
N VAL A 15 17.37 8.48 -11.03
CA VAL A 15 16.58 7.37 -11.55
C VAL A 15 15.45 7.95 -12.39
N ASP A 16 15.25 7.42 -13.60
CA ASP A 16 14.26 7.97 -14.52
C ASP A 16 12.81 7.69 -14.10
N MET A 17 12.52 6.46 -13.69
CA MET A 17 11.16 5.99 -13.37
C MET A 17 11.13 5.19 -12.07
N ASN A 18 9.98 5.20 -11.38
CA ASN A 18 9.77 4.45 -10.14
C ASN A 18 8.31 4.04 -9.98
N LEU A 19 8.07 3.05 -9.12
CA LEU A 19 6.75 2.57 -8.69
C LEU A 19 6.60 2.69 -7.16
N PRO A 20 6.58 3.92 -6.60
CA PRO A 20 6.38 4.11 -5.17
C PRO A 20 4.94 3.77 -4.75
N THR A 21 4.78 3.35 -3.49
CA THR A 21 3.47 3.28 -2.85
C THR A 21 2.88 4.68 -2.67
N GLN A 22 1.57 4.77 -2.50
CA GLN A 22 0.88 6.03 -2.21
C GLN A 22 1.42 6.66 -0.91
N GLY A 23 1.68 5.84 0.11
CA GLY A 23 2.24 6.31 1.39
C GLY A 23 3.69 6.80 1.30
N ALA A 24 4.45 6.43 0.26
CA ALA A 24 5.75 7.03 0.00
C ALA A 24 5.61 8.41 -0.66
N LEU A 25 4.63 8.57 -1.56
CA LEU A 25 4.37 9.83 -2.26
C LEU A 25 3.80 10.92 -1.34
N ASP A 26 3.16 10.58 -0.24
CA ASP A 26 2.53 11.53 0.68
C ASP A 26 3.54 12.49 1.35
N LYS A 27 4.82 12.15 1.33
CA LYS A 27 5.90 13.04 1.79
C LYS A 27 6.13 14.21 0.83
N TYR A 28 5.80 14.02 -0.44
CA TYR A 28 5.91 15.05 -1.47
C TYR A 28 4.61 15.81 -1.68
N GLU A 29 3.48 15.08 -1.65
CA GLU A 29 2.16 15.66 -1.82
C GLU A 29 1.14 14.97 -0.88
N LYS A 30 0.63 15.72 0.08
CA LYS A 30 -0.24 15.22 1.16
C LYS A 30 -1.56 14.60 0.68
N ALA A 31 -2.03 14.96 -0.50
CA ALA A 31 -3.21 14.35 -1.09
C ALA A 31 -3.08 12.83 -1.23
N PHE A 32 -1.87 12.30 -1.48
CA PHE A 32 -1.63 10.87 -1.58
C PHE A 32 -1.85 10.11 -0.26
N ALA A 33 -1.74 10.79 0.89
CA ALA A 33 -1.99 10.17 2.20
C ALA A 33 -3.42 9.65 2.35
N THR A 34 -4.37 10.23 1.61
CA THR A 34 -5.80 9.90 1.73
C THR A 34 -6.15 8.53 1.15
N VAL A 35 -5.44 8.08 0.10
CA VAL A 35 -5.75 6.83 -0.62
C VAL A 35 -5.68 5.60 0.27
N MET A 36 -4.72 5.57 1.19
CA MET A 36 -4.50 4.43 2.08
C MET A 36 -5.27 4.55 3.39
N THR A 37 -6.30 5.40 3.45
CA THR A 37 -7.23 5.45 4.59
C THR A 37 -7.81 4.05 4.84
N PRO A 38 -7.73 3.52 6.07
CA PRO A 38 -8.19 2.17 6.37
C PRO A 38 -9.63 1.94 5.94
N TYR A 39 -9.89 0.82 5.24
CA TYR A 39 -11.21 0.42 4.74
C TYR A 39 -11.91 1.46 3.86
N ALA A 40 -11.17 2.34 3.19
CA ALA A 40 -11.74 3.36 2.29
C ALA A 40 -12.42 2.74 1.06
N PHE A 41 -11.85 1.66 0.53
CA PHE A 41 -12.38 0.97 -0.64
C PHE A 41 -13.00 -0.37 -0.29
N LYS A 42 -14.11 -0.71 -0.94
CA LYS A 42 -14.84 -1.97 -0.75
C LYS A 42 -14.12 -3.14 -1.42
N ASP A 43 -13.67 -2.90 -2.65
CA ASP A 43 -13.06 -3.90 -3.52
C ASP A 43 -12.13 -3.24 -4.55
N TYR A 44 -11.51 -4.05 -5.40
CA TYR A 44 -10.61 -3.58 -6.45
C TYR A 44 -11.31 -2.66 -7.47
N ALA A 45 -12.56 -2.97 -7.84
CA ALA A 45 -13.29 -2.19 -8.84
C ALA A 45 -13.58 -0.77 -8.32
N ASP A 46 -13.96 -0.64 -7.05
CA ASP A 46 -14.18 0.65 -6.41
C ASP A 46 -12.87 1.47 -6.34
N ALA A 47 -11.77 0.83 -5.95
CA ALA A 47 -10.45 1.48 -5.93
C ALA A 47 -10.03 1.95 -7.34
N HIS A 48 -10.16 1.10 -8.35
CA HIS A 48 -9.79 1.46 -9.73
C HIS A 48 -10.64 2.61 -10.28
N ARG A 49 -11.96 2.61 -10.02
CA ARG A 49 -12.87 3.70 -10.42
C ARG A 49 -12.38 5.06 -9.89
N VAL A 50 -11.99 5.12 -8.65
CA VAL A 50 -11.55 6.36 -8.01
C VAL A 50 -10.15 6.76 -8.49
N LEU A 51 -9.20 5.80 -8.48
CA LEU A 51 -7.79 6.11 -8.68
C LEU A 51 -7.43 6.40 -10.14
N ASP A 52 -8.08 5.76 -11.12
CA ASP A 52 -7.81 6.01 -12.55
C ASP A 52 -8.54 7.23 -13.08
N GLY A 53 -9.56 7.70 -12.39
CA GLY A 53 -10.40 8.80 -12.79
C GLY A 53 -10.16 10.06 -11.96
N PRO A 54 -11.10 10.37 -11.06
CA PRO A 54 -11.11 11.66 -10.37
C PRO A 54 -9.89 11.90 -9.47
N PHE A 55 -9.36 10.86 -8.83
CA PHE A 55 -8.16 11.02 -8.01
C PHE A 55 -6.94 11.37 -8.85
N GLN A 56 -6.68 10.63 -9.93
CA GLN A 56 -5.56 10.92 -10.82
C GLN A 56 -5.65 12.34 -11.39
N GLN A 57 -6.84 12.77 -11.82
CA GLN A 57 -7.07 14.14 -12.32
C GLN A 57 -6.73 15.20 -11.26
N TRP A 58 -7.10 14.94 -10.00
CA TRP A 58 -6.83 15.86 -8.89
C TRP A 58 -5.34 15.96 -8.56
N VAL A 59 -4.64 14.81 -8.42
CA VAL A 59 -3.26 14.81 -7.86
C VAL A 59 -2.18 15.05 -8.92
N THR A 60 -2.44 14.77 -10.21
CA THR A 60 -1.45 14.96 -11.29
C THR A 60 -0.82 16.36 -11.27
N PRO A 61 -1.58 17.48 -11.30
CA PRO A 61 -0.98 18.81 -11.30
C PRO A 61 -0.28 19.16 -9.97
N LEU A 62 -0.60 18.46 -8.88
CA LEU A 62 0.03 18.68 -7.58
C LEU A 62 1.41 18.03 -7.53
N ILE A 63 1.51 16.77 -7.97
CA ILE A 63 2.78 16.04 -7.94
C ILE A 63 3.78 16.53 -8.99
N GLU A 64 3.28 17.07 -10.10
CA GLU A 64 4.14 17.70 -11.13
C GLU A 64 4.93 18.87 -10.59
N LYS A 65 4.35 19.67 -9.67
CA LYS A 65 5.05 20.75 -8.97
C LYS A 65 6.17 20.26 -8.06
N LYS A 66 6.21 18.96 -7.76
CA LYS A 66 7.22 18.31 -6.93
C LYS A 66 8.31 17.58 -7.72
N GLY A 67 8.35 17.78 -9.04
CA GLY A 67 9.37 17.22 -9.91
C GLY A 67 9.11 15.78 -10.40
N LEU A 68 7.88 15.30 -10.26
CA LEU A 68 7.45 13.98 -10.71
C LEU A 68 6.27 14.09 -11.67
N VAL A 69 6.26 13.31 -12.74
CA VAL A 69 5.12 13.20 -13.66
C VAL A 69 4.44 11.85 -13.40
N MET A 70 3.15 11.89 -13.04
CA MET A 70 2.36 10.69 -12.84
C MET A 70 1.93 10.11 -14.19
N LEU A 71 2.15 8.81 -14.39
CA LEU A 71 1.81 8.07 -15.61
C LEU A 71 0.54 7.25 -15.44
N SER A 72 0.48 6.38 -14.44
CA SER A 72 -0.67 5.51 -14.16
C SER A 72 -0.62 4.96 -12.73
N THR A 73 -1.75 4.36 -12.30
CA THR A 73 -1.86 3.66 -11.01
C THR A 73 -1.80 2.15 -11.23
N TRP A 74 -0.89 1.49 -10.52
CA TRP A 74 -0.61 0.06 -10.60
C TRP A 74 -1.13 -0.67 -9.37
N GLU A 75 -1.41 -1.97 -9.51
CA GLU A 75 -1.93 -2.78 -8.41
C GLU A 75 -0.81 -3.18 -7.44
N TYR A 76 -1.14 -3.17 -6.14
CA TYR A 76 -0.34 -3.80 -5.11
C TYR A 76 -1.20 -4.76 -4.30
N GLY A 77 -2.42 -4.37 -3.96
CA GLY A 77 -3.45 -5.21 -3.37
C GLY A 77 -3.89 -4.80 -1.98
N PHE A 78 -4.89 -5.50 -1.48
CA PHE A 78 -5.34 -5.36 -0.09
C PHE A 78 -4.33 -6.00 0.88
N ARG A 79 -3.99 -5.27 1.92
CA ARG A 79 -3.00 -5.68 2.92
C ARG A 79 -3.63 -6.55 3.99
N ASN A 80 -2.90 -7.59 4.40
CA ASN A 80 -3.31 -8.62 5.33
C ASN A 80 -2.22 -8.84 6.37
N VAL A 81 -2.57 -9.30 7.58
CA VAL A 81 -1.63 -9.46 8.70
C VAL A 81 -1.12 -10.89 8.76
N THR A 82 0.19 -11.07 8.88
CA THR A 82 0.80 -12.36 9.28
C THR A 82 1.43 -12.24 10.66
N ASN A 83 1.50 -13.35 11.40
CA ASN A 83 2.24 -13.42 12.66
C ASN A 83 2.64 -14.85 13.02
N SER A 84 3.61 -14.98 13.94
CA SER A 84 4.13 -16.27 14.42
C SER A 84 3.50 -16.78 15.72
N LYS A 85 2.56 -16.03 16.32
CA LYS A 85 2.08 -16.28 17.69
C LYS A 85 0.73 -16.97 17.78
N ARG A 86 -0.29 -16.44 17.09
CA ARG A 86 -1.68 -16.92 17.21
C ARG A 86 -2.55 -16.51 16.00
N PRO A 87 -3.63 -17.26 15.75
CA PRO A 87 -4.63 -16.84 14.77
C PRO A 87 -5.28 -15.51 15.19
N ILE A 88 -5.67 -14.70 14.22
CA ILE A 88 -6.40 -13.44 14.43
C ILE A 88 -7.79 -13.64 13.82
N ASN A 89 -8.82 -13.64 14.65
CA ASN A 89 -10.22 -13.72 14.26
C ASN A 89 -10.98 -12.42 14.58
N THR A 90 -10.50 -11.70 15.60
CA THR A 90 -11.08 -10.45 16.08
C THR A 90 -9.98 -9.43 16.37
N PRO A 91 -10.29 -8.14 16.51
CA PRO A 91 -9.31 -7.13 16.93
C PRO A 91 -8.67 -7.45 18.30
N ALA A 92 -9.36 -8.13 19.20
CA ALA A 92 -8.82 -8.51 20.50
C ALA A 92 -7.56 -9.39 20.37
N ASP A 93 -7.48 -10.19 19.30
CA ASP A 93 -6.34 -11.06 19.02
C ASP A 93 -5.08 -10.29 18.58
N MET A 94 -5.25 -9.02 18.16
CA MET A 94 -4.13 -8.13 17.80
C MET A 94 -3.39 -7.59 19.03
N LYS A 95 -4.07 -7.57 20.18
CA LYS A 95 -3.53 -6.94 21.39
C LYS A 95 -2.20 -7.56 21.81
N GLY A 96 -1.17 -6.70 21.93
CA GLY A 96 0.16 -7.09 22.36
C GLY A 96 1.01 -7.79 21.29
N LEU A 97 0.52 -8.01 20.06
CA LEU A 97 1.35 -8.44 18.96
C LEU A 97 2.26 -7.29 18.53
N LYS A 98 3.54 -7.59 18.37
CA LYS A 98 4.53 -6.67 17.82
C LYS A 98 4.46 -6.79 16.28
N ILE A 99 3.81 -5.82 15.63
CA ILE A 99 3.64 -5.84 14.18
C ILE A 99 4.58 -4.81 13.53
N ARG A 100 5.36 -5.30 12.57
CA ARG A 100 6.15 -4.42 11.72
C ARG A 100 5.25 -3.74 10.70
N THR A 101 5.45 -2.45 10.52
CA THR A 101 4.87 -1.70 9.40
C THR A 101 5.98 -0.97 8.62
N PRO A 102 5.75 -0.60 7.35
CA PRO A 102 6.55 0.45 6.72
C PRO A 102 6.33 1.79 7.45
N PRO A 103 7.18 2.82 7.20
CA PRO A 103 7.01 4.13 7.82
C PRO A 103 5.90 4.96 7.12
N GLU A 104 4.71 4.37 7.01
CA GLU A 104 3.52 4.95 6.37
C GLU A 104 2.43 5.13 7.43
N ILE A 105 2.06 6.39 7.66
CA ILE A 105 1.19 6.82 8.77
C ILE A 105 -0.16 6.09 8.78
N GLN A 106 -0.70 5.79 7.60
CA GLN A 106 -1.99 5.13 7.42
C GLN A 106 -1.98 3.70 7.98
N ILE A 107 -0.90 2.97 7.68
CA ILE A 107 -0.72 1.60 8.13
C ILE A 107 -0.41 1.56 9.62
N VAL A 108 0.49 2.45 10.07
CA VAL A 108 0.81 2.60 11.49
C VAL A 108 -0.46 2.85 12.30
N ALA A 109 -1.26 3.84 11.89
CA ALA A 109 -2.49 4.20 12.57
C ALA A 109 -3.53 3.08 12.57
N ALA A 110 -3.66 2.33 11.46
CA ALA A 110 -4.56 1.19 11.37
C ALA A 110 -4.18 0.06 12.34
N MET A 111 -2.90 -0.30 12.38
CA MET A 111 -2.43 -1.38 13.26
C MET A 111 -2.52 -1.00 14.74
N GLU A 112 -2.19 0.24 15.10
CA GLU A 112 -2.35 0.74 16.47
C GLU A 112 -3.82 0.80 16.89
N ALA A 113 -4.71 1.27 16.00
CA ALA A 113 -6.16 1.27 16.24
C ALA A 113 -6.73 -0.14 16.42
N ALA A 114 -6.16 -1.14 15.74
CA ALA A 114 -6.50 -2.54 15.91
C ALA A 114 -5.93 -3.16 17.21
N GLY A 115 -5.08 -2.45 17.95
CA GLY A 115 -4.53 -2.87 19.25
C GLY A 115 -3.12 -3.49 19.20
N ALA A 116 -2.44 -3.47 18.06
CA ALA A 116 -1.06 -3.96 17.96
C ALA A 116 -0.04 -2.97 18.51
N SER A 117 1.12 -3.49 18.94
CA SER A 117 2.33 -2.70 19.16
C SER A 117 3.07 -2.57 17.83
N VAL A 118 3.22 -1.36 17.33
CA VAL A 118 3.80 -1.12 15.99
C VAL A 118 5.29 -0.78 16.09
N THR A 119 6.07 -1.42 15.22
CA THR A 119 7.48 -1.08 15.01
C THR A 119 7.70 -0.79 13.52
N GLN A 120 8.19 0.42 13.21
CA GLN A 120 8.50 0.80 11.83
C GLN A 120 9.90 0.31 11.46
N ILE A 121 9.96 -0.55 10.43
CA ILE A 121 11.23 -1.12 9.94
C ILE A 121 11.21 -1.04 8.41
N ALA A 122 12.34 -0.69 7.80
CA ALA A 122 12.48 -0.65 6.34
C ALA A 122 12.17 -2.02 5.71
N PHE A 123 11.64 -2.03 4.49
CA PHE A 123 11.29 -3.29 3.83
C PHE A 123 12.49 -4.21 3.62
N THR A 124 13.66 -3.64 3.36
CA THR A 124 14.92 -4.38 3.20
C THR A 124 15.39 -5.12 4.47
N GLU A 125 14.89 -4.71 5.63
CA GLU A 125 15.24 -5.30 6.94
C GLU A 125 14.15 -6.24 7.48
N LEU A 126 12.99 -6.30 6.80
CA LEU A 126 11.82 -7.02 7.27
C LEU A 126 12.09 -8.51 7.53
N ALA A 127 12.69 -9.22 6.56
CA ALA A 127 12.95 -10.64 6.69
C ALA A 127 13.89 -10.96 7.88
N ALA A 128 14.91 -10.14 8.08
CA ALA A 128 15.82 -10.27 9.21
C ALA A 128 15.10 -10.05 10.54
N ALA A 129 14.25 -9.02 10.63
CA ALA A 129 13.49 -8.71 11.83
C ALA A 129 12.49 -9.82 12.21
N LEU A 130 11.84 -10.44 11.22
CA LEU A 130 10.96 -11.60 11.45
C LEU A 130 11.73 -12.83 11.92
N ASN A 131 12.83 -13.16 11.25
CA ASN A 131 13.67 -14.31 11.61
C ASN A 131 14.28 -14.20 13.02
N GLN A 132 14.67 -13.00 13.40
CA GLN A 132 15.28 -12.73 14.72
C GLN A 132 14.22 -12.55 15.82
N GLY A 133 12.92 -12.53 15.48
CA GLY A 133 11.85 -12.33 16.46
C GLY A 133 11.80 -10.91 17.05
N VAL A 134 12.39 -9.92 16.38
CA VAL A 134 12.30 -8.51 16.78
C VAL A 134 10.83 -8.07 16.75
N VAL A 135 10.09 -8.57 15.77
CA VAL A 135 8.64 -8.44 15.66
C VAL A 135 7.97 -9.80 15.56
N ASP A 136 6.72 -9.89 15.98
CA ASP A 136 5.92 -11.13 15.92
C ASP A 136 5.33 -11.34 14.52
N GLY A 137 5.12 -10.26 13.79
CA GLY A 137 4.48 -10.30 12.49
C GLY A 137 4.66 -9.02 11.67
N GLN A 138 4.00 -9.01 10.54
CA GLN A 138 3.99 -7.92 9.58
C GLN A 138 2.64 -7.88 8.83
N GLU A 139 2.45 -6.91 7.96
CA GLU A 139 1.28 -6.80 7.10
C GLU A 139 1.72 -6.43 5.67
N ASN A 140 1.12 -7.07 4.67
CA ASN A 140 1.37 -6.87 3.25
C ASN A 140 0.26 -7.49 2.41
N PRO A 141 0.17 -7.18 1.10
CA PRO A 141 -0.64 -7.93 0.16
C PRO A 141 -0.19 -9.39 0.01
N ILE A 142 -1.11 -10.27 -0.37
CA ILE A 142 -0.87 -11.71 -0.51
C ILE A 142 0.31 -12.01 -1.43
N GLY A 143 0.38 -11.37 -2.61
CA GLY A 143 1.48 -11.57 -3.55
C GLY A 143 2.85 -11.23 -2.94
N VAL A 144 2.94 -10.18 -2.12
CA VAL A 144 4.19 -9.83 -1.41
C VAL A 144 4.54 -10.89 -0.37
N ILE A 145 3.55 -11.32 0.43
CA ILE A 145 3.74 -12.36 1.46
C ILE A 145 4.28 -13.63 0.80
N TYR A 146 3.75 -14.01 -0.36
CA TYR A 146 4.13 -15.21 -1.08
C TYR A 146 5.49 -15.07 -1.79
N HIS A 147 5.63 -14.11 -2.69
CA HIS A 147 6.83 -14.00 -3.54
C HIS A 147 8.09 -13.58 -2.79
N GLN A 148 7.94 -12.86 -1.65
CA GLN A 148 9.05 -12.55 -0.74
C GLN A 148 9.26 -13.63 0.34
N LYS A 149 8.51 -14.75 0.25
CA LYS A 149 8.58 -15.88 1.19
C LYS A 149 8.41 -15.49 2.66
N LEU A 150 7.68 -14.41 2.93
CA LEU A 150 7.46 -13.95 4.29
C LEU A 150 6.67 -14.98 5.10
N TYR A 151 5.81 -15.76 4.44
CA TYR A 151 5.03 -16.83 5.05
C TYR A 151 5.89 -17.95 5.66
N GLU A 152 7.11 -18.17 5.17
CA GLU A 152 8.02 -19.19 5.71
C GLU A 152 8.45 -18.88 7.17
N MET A 153 8.40 -17.60 7.57
CA MET A 153 8.74 -17.11 8.89
C MET A 153 7.50 -16.88 9.77
N GLN A 154 6.31 -17.23 9.30
CA GLN A 154 5.03 -16.92 9.95
C GLN A 154 4.18 -18.19 10.08
N LYS A 155 3.33 -18.25 11.11
CA LYS A 155 2.44 -19.39 11.37
C LYS A 155 0.98 -19.11 11.05
N HIS A 156 0.61 -17.84 11.02
CA HIS A 156 -0.77 -17.38 10.86
C HIS A 156 -0.85 -16.26 9.86
N LEU A 157 -1.88 -16.29 9.02
CA LEU A 157 -2.27 -15.24 8.09
C LEU A 157 -3.74 -14.89 8.32
N ALA A 158 -4.02 -13.65 8.64
CA ALA A 158 -5.38 -13.14 8.80
C ALA A 158 -5.73 -12.21 7.62
N LEU A 159 -6.80 -12.53 6.91
CA LEU A 159 -7.29 -11.76 5.75
C LEU A 159 -8.04 -10.51 6.22
N THR A 160 -7.32 -9.60 6.88
CA THR A 160 -7.88 -8.38 7.48
C THR A 160 -8.27 -7.34 6.44
N ARG A 161 -7.65 -7.31 5.26
CA ARG A 161 -7.92 -6.36 4.16
C ARG A 161 -8.02 -4.90 4.63
N HIS A 162 -7.24 -4.55 5.64
CA HIS A 162 -7.37 -3.31 6.42
C HIS A 162 -7.02 -2.04 5.65
N VAL A 163 -6.16 -2.14 4.62
CA VAL A 163 -5.77 -1.05 3.73
C VAL A 163 -5.68 -1.57 2.31
N TYR A 164 -6.32 -0.87 1.36
CA TYR A 164 -6.01 -1.03 -0.05
C TYR A 164 -4.73 -0.25 -0.36
N ASN A 165 -3.80 -0.89 -1.02
CA ASN A 165 -2.54 -0.29 -1.41
C ASN A 165 -2.35 -0.37 -2.92
N SER A 166 -2.01 0.74 -3.53
CA SER A 166 -1.60 0.82 -4.92
C SER A 166 -0.22 1.46 -5.03
N MET A 167 0.37 1.32 -6.19
CA MET A 167 1.60 2.00 -6.57
C MET A 167 1.29 3.01 -7.67
N THR A 168 2.03 4.10 -7.68
CA THR A 168 1.92 5.11 -8.74
C THR A 168 3.15 5.05 -9.61
N HIS A 169 2.98 4.76 -10.91
CA HIS A 169 4.10 4.85 -11.85
C HIS A 169 4.40 6.32 -12.11
N VAL A 170 5.59 6.74 -11.76
CA VAL A 170 6.09 8.09 -11.92
C VAL A 170 7.36 8.11 -12.75
N ILE A 171 7.55 9.19 -13.50
CA ILE A 171 8.80 9.54 -14.17
C ILE A 171 9.31 10.87 -13.64
N SER A 172 10.62 11.00 -13.49
CA SER A 172 11.26 12.28 -13.16
C SER A 172 10.87 13.35 -14.17
N ALA A 173 10.54 14.54 -13.70
CA ALA A 173 10.21 15.67 -14.58
C ALA A 173 11.40 16.06 -15.49
N SER A 174 12.64 15.85 -15.03
CA SER A 174 13.84 16.09 -15.84
C SER A 174 13.98 15.08 -16.98
N SER A 175 13.68 13.80 -16.73
CA SER A 175 13.68 12.76 -17.76
C SER A 175 12.49 12.90 -18.71
N TRP A 176 11.32 13.25 -18.18
CA TRP A 176 10.14 13.54 -19.00
C TRP A 176 10.36 14.63 -20.03
N LYS A 177 11.05 15.70 -19.65
CA LYS A 177 11.36 16.83 -20.56
C LYS A 177 12.33 16.47 -21.70
N LYS A 178 13.09 15.37 -21.58
CA LYS A 178 13.99 14.88 -22.64
C LYS A 178 13.24 14.11 -23.73
N LEU A 179 12.00 13.68 -23.46
CA LEU A 179 11.16 12.92 -24.39
C LEU A 179 10.44 13.87 -25.36
N THR A 180 10.38 13.49 -26.63
CA THR A 180 9.53 14.15 -27.60
C THR A 180 8.05 13.93 -27.25
N PRO A 181 7.11 14.77 -27.74
CA PRO A 181 5.68 14.56 -27.51
C PRO A 181 5.18 13.17 -27.91
N ALA A 182 5.68 12.62 -29.03
CA ALA A 182 5.34 11.26 -29.45
C ALA A 182 5.82 10.19 -28.46
N GLN A 183 7.07 10.32 -27.95
CA GLN A 183 7.59 9.42 -26.93
C GLN A 183 6.82 9.55 -25.61
N GLN A 184 6.44 10.75 -25.19
CA GLN A 184 5.62 10.98 -24.00
C GLN A 184 4.25 10.28 -24.11
N THR A 185 3.64 10.31 -25.29
CA THR A 185 2.38 9.58 -25.55
C THR A 185 2.59 8.08 -25.40
N ILE A 186 3.61 7.51 -26.05
CA ILE A 186 3.93 6.08 -25.97
C ILE A 186 4.16 5.68 -24.51
N VAL A 187 4.96 6.42 -23.75
CA VAL A 187 5.26 6.11 -22.34
C VAL A 187 3.99 6.11 -21.48
N ARG A 188 3.06 7.04 -21.70
CA ARG A 188 1.77 7.05 -20.98
C ARG A 188 0.90 5.85 -21.34
N GLU A 189 0.78 5.54 -22.62
CA GLU A 189 -0.03 4.42 -23.11
C GLU A 189 0.50 3.07 -22.62
N GLU A 190 1.81 2.85 -22.74
CA GLU A 190 2.45 1.61 -22.28
C GLU A 190 2.43 1.47 -20.75
N SER A 191 2.62 2.56 -20.01
CA SER A 191 2.45 2.55 -18.56
C SER A 191 1.03 2.12 -18.16
N ARG A 192 0.01 2.63 -18.84
CA ARG A 192 -1.38 2.25 -18.60
C ARG A 192 -1.65 0.78 -18.96
N SER A 193 -1.17 0.34 -20.11
CA SER A 193 -1.31 -1.05 -20.57
C SER A 193 -0.67 -2.01 -19.58
N ALA A 194 0.54 -1.71 -19.11
CA ALA A 194 1.23 -2.49 -18.12
C ALA A 194 0.51 -2.50 -16.76
N ALA A 195 -0.09 -1.38 -16.35
CA ALA A 195 -0.91 -1.32 -15.13
C ALA A 195 -2.13 -2.26 -15.21
N LEU A 196 -2.83 -2.28 -16.35
CA LEU A 196 -3.97 -3.18 -16.57
C LEU A 196 -3.54 -4.66 -16.57
N LEU A 197 -2.39 -4.97 -17.17
CA LEU A 197 -1.82 -6.31 -17.13
C LEU A 197 -1.48 -6.72 -15.70
N MET A 198 -0.85 -5.85 -14.92
CA MET A 198 -0.50 -6.13 -13.52
C MET A 198 -1.76 -6.39 -12.67
N ARG A 199 -2.82 -5.60 -12.84
CA ARG A 199 -4.11 -5.85 -12.15
C ARG A 199 -4.66 -7.22 -12.44
N LYS A 200 -4.64 -7.61 -13.72
CA LYS A 200 -5.06 -8.96 -14.12
C LYS A 200 -4.20 -10.04 -13.47
N LEU A 201 -2.87 -9.89 -13.50
CA LEU A 201 -1.95 -10.85 -12.90
C LEU A 201 -2.16 -10.97 -11.38
N VAL A 202 -2.32 -9.86 -10.67
CA VAL A 202 -2.59 -9.86 -9.22
C VAL A 202 -3.92 -10.57 -8.93
N ALA A 203 -4.98 -10.24 -9.65
CA ALA A 203 -6.30 -10.88 -9.47
C ALA A 203 -6.26 -12.38 -9.77
N ASP A 204 -5.59 -12.80 -10.84
CA ASP A 204 -5.48 -14.20 -11.24
C ASP A 204 -4.62 -15.02 -10.25
N GLN A 205 -3.61 -14.41 -9.63
CA GLN A 205 -2.63 -15.09 -8.77
C GLN A 205 -3.00 -15.07 -7.29
N GLU A 206 -3.75 -14.08 -6.80
CA GLU A 206 -4.03 -13.92 -5.36
C GLU A 206 -4.60 -15.22 -4.73
N ALA A 207 -5.54 -15.88 -5.40
CA ALA A 207 -6.14 -17.12 -4.89
C ALA A 207 -5.16 -18.31 -4.89
N SER A 208 -4.30 -18.41 -5.91
CA SER A 208 -3.29 -19.47 -6.00
C SER A 208 -2.17 -19.27 -4.97
N ASP A 209 -1.72 -18.04 -4.79
CA ASP A 209 -0.71 -17.67 -3.78
C ASP A 209 -1.23 -17.95 -2.36
N LEU A 210 -2.47 -17.58 -2.08
CA LEU A 210 -3.12 -17.87 -0.81
C LEU A 210 -3.22 -19.38 -0.55
N LYS A 211 -3.59 -20.16 -1.57
CA LYS A 211 -3.64 -21.62 -1.49
C LYS A 211 -2.25 -22.22 -1.22
N ALA A 212 -1.21 -21.71 -1.87
CA ALA A 212 0.18 -22.15 -1.67
C ALA A 212 0.67 -21.82 -0.25
N ILE A 213 0.37 -20.62 0.26
CA ILE A 213 0.66 -20.23 1.65
C ILE A 213 -0.03 -21.18 2.64
N ALA A 214 -1.32 -21.48 2.45
CA ALA A 214 -2.04 -22.42 3.31
C ALA A 214 -1.46 -23.83 3.24
N ALA A 215 -1.08 -24.30 2.04
CA ALA A 215 -0.47 -25.63 1.85
C ALA A 215 0.91 -25.76 2.51
N SER A 216 1.61 -24.66 2.77
CA SER A 216 2.88 -24.66 3.52
C SER A 216 2.73 -24.86 5.04
N GLY A 217 1.49 -24.97 5.53
CA GLY A 217 1.18 -25.13 6.95
C GLY A 217 0.83 -23.83 7.68
N VAL A 218 0.75 -22.70 7.00
CA VAL A 218 0.27 -21.45 7.57
C VAL A 218 -1.24 -21.52 7.80
N GLN A 219 -1.67 -21.25 9.02
CA GLN A 219 -3.09 -21.18 9.36
C GLN A 219 -3.69 -19.88 8.85
N VAL A 220 -4.63 -19.97 7.92
CA VAL A 220 -5.34 -18.82 7.36
C VAL A 220 -6.65 -18.61 8.10
N THR A 221 -6.92 -17.36 8.50
CA THR A 221 -8.19 -16.92 9.10
C THR A 221 -8.86 -15.84 8.25
N GLN A 222 -10.18 -15.78 8.33
CA GLN A 222 -11.01 -14.74 7.70
C GLN A 222 -11.73 -13.98 8.83
N PRO A 223 -11.10 -12.99 9.43
CA PRO A 223 -11.70 -12.22 10.52
C PRO A 223 -12.89 -11.39 10.03
N ASP A 224 -13.79 -11.08 10.95
CA ASP A 224 -14.85 -10.10 10.69
C ASP A 224 -14.24 -8.70 10.50
N THR A 225 -14.14 -8.27 9.25
CA THR A 225 -13.54 -6.98 8.89
C THR A 225 -14.32 -5.78 9.42
N GLU A 226 -15.64 -5.92 9.66
CA GLU A 226 -16.47 -4.85 10.22
C GLU A 226 -16.11 -4.58 11.69
N SER A 227 -15.73 -5.59 12.44
CA SER A 227 -15.24 -5.42 13.81
C SER A 227 -13.92 -4.62 13.86
N PHE A 228 -13.05 -4.81 12.86
CA PHE A 228 -11.83 -4.00 12.70
C PHE A 228 -12.15 -2.58 12.26
N ARG A 229 -13.03 -2.42 11.26
CA ARG A 229 -13.46 -1.10 10.76
C ARG A 229 -14.05 -0.23 11.88
N ALA A 230 -14.82 -0.83 12.77
CA ALA A 230 -15.43 -0.12 13.91
C ALA A 230 -14.41 0.55 14.84
N LEU A 231 -13.18 0.05 14.87
CA LEU A 231 -12.09 0.60 15.69
C LEU A 231 -11.26 1.67 14.99
N MET A 232 -11.48 1.95 13.70
CA MET A 232 -10.60 2.80 12.90
C MET A 232 -10.77 4.31 13.13
N GLN A 233 -11.71 4.75 13.98
CA GLN A 233 -11.90 6.17 14.23
C GLN A 233 -10.62 6.93 14.63
N PRO A 234 -9.76 6.41 15.53
CA PRO A 234 -8.48 7.05 15.84
C PRO A 234 -7.53 7.15 14.63
N ALA A 235 -7.53 6.10 13.78
CA ALA A 235 -6.74 6.09 12.55
C ALA A 235 -7.24 7.14 11.55
N TYR A 236 -8.54 7.27 11.38
CA TYR A 236 -9.14 8.30 10.50
C TYR A 236 -8.76 9.70 10.93
N VAL A 237 -8.86 10.01 12.24
CA VAL A 237 -8.45 11.31 12.79
C VAL A 237 -6.97 11.59 12.51
N ARG A 238 -6.11 10.60 12.71
CA ARG A 238 -4.66 10.73 12.52
C ARG A 238 -4.29 10.92 11.05
N VAL A 239 -4.89 10.14 10.15
CA VAL A 239 -4.68 10.28 8.71
C VAL A 239 -5.20 11.63 8.21
N ALA A 240 -6.39 12.06 8.65
CA ALA A 240 -6.95 13.35 8.28
C ALA A 240 -6.09 14.52 8.77
N ALA A 241 -5.56 14.44 9.99
CA ALA A 241 -4.65 15.46 10.53
C ALA A 241 -3.35 15.53 9.71
N TYR A 242 -2.82 14.40 9.27
CA TYR A 242 -1.59 14.34 8.46
C TYR A 242 -1.81 14.79 7.02
N ALA A 243 -2.88 14.34 6.37
CA ALA A 243 -3.23 14.69 5.00
C ALA A 243 -3.68 16.16 4.86
N GLY A 244 -4.24 16.72 5.91
CA GLY A 244 -4.97 17.99 5.92
C GLY A 244 -6.46 17.80 5.63
N LYS A 245 -7.28 18.60 6.33
CA LYS A 245 -8.75 18.49 6.24
C LYS A 245 -9.27 18.63 4.82
N ASP A 246 -8.74 19.58 4.05
CA ASP A 246 -9.22 19.86 2.69
C ASP A 246 -8.93 18.67 1.76
N ASN A 247 -7.76 18.04 1.88
CA ASN A 247 -7.42 16.85 1.11
C ASN A 247 -8.32 15.66 1.50
N MET A 248 -8.58 15.46 2.79
CA MET A 248 -9.46 14.40 3.23
C MET A 248 -10.91 14.64 2.76
N ASP A 249 -11.42 15.84 2.89
CA ASP A 249 -12.77 16.20 2.42
C ASP A 249 -12.90 16.03 0.89
N ALA A 250 -11.87 16.39 0.13
CA ALA A 250 -11.83 16.18 -1.30
C ALA A 250 -11.87 14.68 -1.63
N PHE A 251 -11.02 13.89 -1.00
CA PHE A 251 -10.98 12.44 -1.21
C PHE A 251 -12.30 11.74 -0.88
N LEU A 252 -12.90 12.05 0.27
CA LEU A 252 -14.17 11.44 0.69
C LEU A 252 -15.33 11.73 -0.29
N LYS A 253 -15.27 12.83 -1.05
CA LYS A 253 -16.24 13.10 -2.13
C LYS A 253 -16.04 12.17 -3.34
N LEU A 254 -14.81 11.71 -3.58
CA LEU A 254 -14.51 10.79 -4.69
C LEU A 254 -15.00 9.36 -4.43
N LEU A 255 -15.20 9.00 -3.15
CA LEU A 255 -15.68 7.67 -2.74
C LEU A 255 -17.19 7.50 -2.92
N LYS A 256 -17.95 8.59 -3.15
CA LYS A 256 -19.39 8.59 -3.37
C LYS A 256 -19.74 8.31 -4.82
#